data_0419b8c15c9c718ae8e2e49bd80cb1c0
#
_entry.id   0419b8c15c9c718ae8e2e49bd80cb1c0
#
_cell.length_a   1.000
_cell.length_b   1.000
_cell.length_c   1.000
_cell.angle_alpha   90.00
_cell.angle_beta   90.00
_cell.angle_gamma   90.00
#
_symmetry.space_group_name_H-M   'P 1'
#
loop_
_entity.id
_entity.type
_entity.pdbx_description
1 polymer ?
#
loop_
_entity_poly.entity_id
_entity_poly.type
_entity_poly.pdbx_seq_one_letter_code
_entity_poly.pdbx_strand_id
1 'polypeptide(L)'
;MSKTRIVFPEFTNPYIKEAIKIAKERFPNFESIGADNLEHAAAAVKTGVADAMIAGIDYTSRDVILASRDIIGVKNPRSLEKPTFSASFIFTKPDKSSPIGRSVFILGDAAACKHPNFDQLYDITLQTTETATKYFDYLKQKAKDDNPKDPTLSEAHVETLNSQKTPVKNLEDYLTPRVALLSFSTLGSGGKDETISLEKSVNAKVQENHPNLLIDGELQLDAAINSRIGAKKAPKSKVAGFANVLIVPDLNTGNILYKAMEQFGNFTSAGPILQGFNAPVSDLSRGSTVLDIVSVIEVELALQGAVILS
;
A
#
# COMPACT_ATOMS: atom_id res chain seq x y z
N MET A 1 -7.95 -23.54 -8.67
CA MET A 1 -7.00 -22.76 -7.82
C MET A 1 -7.38 -22.96 -6.37
N SER A 2 -6.42 -22.99 -5.44
CA SER A 2 -6.71 -23.04 -4.01
C SER A 2 -7.34 -21.73 -3.59
N LYS A 3 -8.32 -21.79 -2.68
CA LYS A 3 -8.92 -20.58 -2.11
C LYS A 3 -7.94 -19.92 -1.14
N THR A 4 -7.95 -18.60 -1.11
CA THR A 4 -7.26 -17.81 -0.08
C THR A 4 -8.14 -17.72 1.15
N ARG A 5 -7.61 -18.18 2.28
CA ARG A 5 -8.31 -18.28 3.55
C ARG A 5 -7.94 -17.10 4.44
N ILE A 6 -8.92 -16.27 4.76
CA ILE A 6 -8.73 -15.12 5.65
C ILE A 6 -9.45 -15.39 6.96
N VAL A 7 -8.73 -15.25 8.08
CA VAL A 7 -9.28 -15.43 9.41
C VAL A 7 -9.70 -14.09 10.03
N PHE A 8 -10.82 -14.12 10.72
CA PHE A 8 -11.43 -12.98 11.42
C PHE A 8 -11.66 -13.35 12.90
N PRO A 9 -10.97 -12.70 13.86
CA PRO A 9 -11.25 -12.91 15.30
C PRO A 9 -12.59 -12.30 15.72
N GLU A 10 -13.09 -11.31 14.97
CA GLU A 10 -14.38 -10.64 15.21
C GLU A 10 -15.48 -11.18 14.27
N PHE A 11 -15.45 -12.47 14.00
CA PHE A 11 -16.33 -13.13 13.02
C PHE A 11 -17.83 -12.96 13.32
N THR A 12 -18.20 -12.69 14.58
CA THR A 12 -19.58 -12.46 15.00
C THR A 12 -20.06 -11.03 14.79
N ASN A 13 -19.15 -10.08 14.56
CA ASN A 13 -19.46 -8.67 14.33
C ASN A 13 -20.35 -8.52 13.09
N PRO A 14 -21.46 -7.74 13.13
CA PRO A 14 -22.39 -7.59 12.02
C PRO A 14 -21.76 -7.01 10.75
N TYR A 15 -20.85 -6.06 10.89
CA TYR A 15 -20.13 -5.45 9.75
C TYR A 15 -19.23 -6.48 9.06
N ILE A 16 -18.51 -7.29 9.84
CA ILE A 16 -17.66 -8.38 9.32
C ILE A 16 -18.51 -9.41 8.57
N LYS A 17 -19.64 -9.84 9.16
CA LYS A 17 -20.54 -10.81 8.51
C LYS A 17 -21.05 -10.33 7.16
N GLU A 18 -21.52 -9.08 7.09
CA GLU A 18 -22.04 -8.52 5.85
C GLU A 18 -20.92 -8.32 4.81
N ALA A 19 -19.75 -7.85 5.24
CA ALA A 19 -18.58 -7.74 4.36
C ALA A 19 -18.15 -9.11 3.78
N ILE A 20 -18.11 -10.15 4.62
CA ILE A 20 -17.80 -11.52 4.18
C ILE A 20 -18.82 -12.02 3.15
N LYS A 21 -20.11 -11.75 3.35
CA LYS A 21 -21.15 -12.12 2.40
C LYS A 21 -20.91 -11.47 1.03
N ILE A 22 -20.72 -10.14 1.01
CA ILE A 22 -20.44 -9.39 -0.23
C ILE A 22 -19.14 -9.88 -0.87
N ALA A 23 -18.09 -10.12 -0.08
CA ALA A 23 -16.81 -10.58 -0.58
C ALA A 23 -16.89 -11.96 -1.23
N LYS A 24 -17.68 -12.89 -0.67
CA LYS A 24 -17.92 -14.23 -1.26
C LYS A 24 -18.62 -14.16 -2.62
N GLU A 25 -19.50 -13.19 -2.81
CA GLU A 25 -20.17 -12.96 -4.10
C GLU A 25 -19.21 -12.35 -5.15
N ARG A 26 -18.28 -11.47 -4.70
CA ARG A 26 -17.35 -10.76 -5.59
C ARG A 26 -16.07 -11.53 -5.91
N PHE A 27 -15.61 -12.34 -4.96
CA PHE A 27 -14.30 -12.99 -5.00
C PHE A 27 -14.43 -14.51 -4.84
N PRO A 28 -14.58 -15.28 -5.94
CA PRO A 28 -14.79 -16.74 -5.88
C PRO A 28 -13.69 -17.51 -5.16
N ASN A 29 -12.47 -16.95 -5.14
CA ASN A 29 -11.29 -17.54 -4.50
C ASN A 29 -11.19 -17.23 -3.00
N PHE A 30 -12.13 -16.48 -2.45
CA PHE A 30 -12.15 -16.11 -1.04
C PHE A 30 -12.81 -17.20 -0.17
N GLU A 31 -12.17 -17.50 0.95
CA GLU A 31 -12.73 -18.30 2.03
C GLU A 31 -12.51 -17.59 3.38
N SER A 32 -13.58 -17.52 4.18
CA SER A 32 -13.53 -16.90 5.51
C SER A 32 -13.43 -17.95 6.60
N ILE A 33 -12.57 -17.72 7.58
CA ILE A 33 -12.42 -18.53 8.78
C ILE A 33 -12.76 -17.65 10.00
N GLY A 34 -13.59 -18.17 10.93
CA GLY A 34 -13.83 -17.52 12.21
C GLY A 34 -12.83 -17.99 13.25
N ALA A 35 -12.43 -17.11 14.18
CA ALA A 35 -11.67 -17.45 15.37
C ALA A 35 -12.34 -16.85 16.62
N ASP A 36 -12.10 -17.45 17.80
CA ASP A 36 -12.74 -17.02 19.04
C ASP A 36 -12.12 -15.72 19.60
N ASN A 37 -10.86 -15.46 19.26
CA ASN A 37 -10.12 -14.29 19.71
C ASN A 37 -8.92 -14.01 18.77
N LEU A 38 -8.21 -12.93 19.07
CA LEU A 38 -7.08 -12.45 18.27
C LEU A 38 -5.89 -13.43 18.27
N GLU A 39 -5.61 -14.06 19.41
CA GLU A 39 -4.52 -15.03 19.54
C GLU A 39 -4.79 -16.30 18.73
N HIS A 40 -6.02 -16.80 18.73
CA HIS A 40 -6.43 -17.95 17.91
C HIS A 40 -6.36 -17.62 16.42
N ALA A 41 -6.76 -16.41 16.01
CA ALA A 41 -6.63 -15.95 14.64
C ALA A 41 -5.17 -15.87 14.19
N ALA A 42 -4.30 -15.26 15.00
CA ALA A 42 -2.87 -15.18 14.71
C ALA A 42 -2.21 -16.58 14.65
N ALA A 43 -2.61 -17.50 15.54
CA ALA A 43 -2.14 -18.88 15.54
C ALA A 43 -2.58 -19.64 14.29
N ALA A 44 -3.82 -19.42 13.80
CA ALA A 44 -4.31 -20.01 12.56
C ALA A 44 -3.47 -19.58 11.35
N VAL A 45 -3.05 -18.31 11.30
CA VAL A 45 -2.13 -17.83 10.26
C VAL A 45 -0.75 -18.46 10.41
N LYS A 46 -0.16 -18.47 11.61
CA LYS A 46 1.16 -19.07 11.86
C LYS A 46 1.26 -20.53 11.46
N THR A 47 0.19 -21.29 11.70
CA THR A 47 0.14 -22.74 11.40
C THR A 47 -0.28 -23.06 9.97
N GLY A 48 -0.58 -22.05 9.15
CA GLY A 48 -1.02 -22.22 7.76
C GLY A 48 -2.46 -22.74 7.62
N VAL A 49 -3.28 -22.67 8.69
CA VAL A 49 -4.73 -22.89 8.63
C VAL A 49 -5.42 -21.74 7.89
N ALA A 50 -4.94 -20.52 8.09
CA ALA A 50 -5.32 -19.33 7.34
C ALA A 50 -4.10 -18.71 6.62
N ASP A 51 -4.34 -17.99 5.55
CA ASP A 51 -3.30 -17.36 4.73
C ASP A 51 -3.10 -15.89 5.11
N ALA A 52 -4.11 -15.23 5.70
CA ALA A 52 -4.07 -13.85 6.17
C ALA A 52 -5.03 -13.65 7.38
N MET A 53 -4.85 -12.54 8.11
CA MET A 53 -5.73 -12.11 9.19
C MET A 53 -6.26 -10.70 8.95
N ILE A 54 -7.54 -10.49 9.18
CA ILE A 54 -8.17 -9.16 9.24
C ILE A 54 -8.82 -9.01 10.61
N ALA A 55 -8.41 -7.98 11.35
CA ALA A 55 -8.87 -7.69 12.72
C ALA A 55 -8.95 -6.18 12.96
N GLY A 56 -9.45 -5.71 14.11
CA GLY A 56 -9.33 -4.32 14.57
C GLY A 56 -10.64 -3.54 14.66
N ILE A 57 -11.78 -4.12 14.26
CA ILE A 57 -13.05 -3.39 14.39
C ILE A 57 -13.48 -3.25 15.87
N ASP A 58 -13.15 -4.24 16.71
CA ASP A 58 -13.41 -4.27 18.15
C ASP A 58 -12.09 -4.29 18.97
N TYR A 59 -10.96 -4.61 18.35
CA TYR A 59 -9.62 -4.56 18.95
C TYR A 59 -8.92 -3.22 18.70
N THR A 60 -7.91 -2.90 19.52
CA THR A 60 -7.04 -1.76 19.25
C THR A 60 -5.93 -2.14 18.27
N SER A 61 -5.44 -1.18 17.47
CA SER A 61 -4.28 -1.41 16.58
C SER A 61 -3.07 -1.95 17.34
N ARG A 62 -2.88 -1.53 18.60
CA ARG A 62 -1.83 -2.05 19.46
C ARG A 62 -1.97 -3.55 19.70
N ASP A 63 -3.18 -4.03 20.01
CA ASP A 63 -3.43 -5.44 20.30
C ASP A 63 -3.20 -6.29 19.05
N VAL A 64 -3.69 -5.83 17.88
CA VAL A 64 -3.48 -6.48 16.58
C VAL A 64 -1.99 -6.58 16.25
N ILE A 65 -1.24 -5.49 16.41
CA ILE A 65 0.21 -5.45 16.16
C ILE A 65 0.96 -6.37 17.11
N LEU A 66 0.63 -6.37 18.41
CA LEU A 66 1.31 -7.20 19.39
C LEU A 66 1.06 -8.70 19.14
N ALA A 67 -0.20 -9.10 18.90
CA ALA A 67 -0.53 -10.49 18.58
C ALA A 67 0.17 -10.94 17.28
N SER A 68 0.21 -10.09 16.26
CA SER A 68 0.90 -10.38 15.01
C SER A 68 2.41 -10.53 15.22
N ARG A 69 3.05 -9.63 15.99
CA ARG A 69 4.47 -9.71 16.31
C ARG A 69 4.83 -10.96 17.08
N ASP A 70 4.08 -11.27 18.13
CA ASP A 70 4.44 -12.31 19.11
C ASP A 70 4.08 -13.72 18.60
N ILE A 71 3.06 -13.85 17.75
CA ILE A 71 2.56 -15.15 17.28
C ILE A 71 2.95 -15.38 15.82
N ILE A 72 2.59 -14.51 14.88
CA ILE A 72 2.93 -14.65 13.46
C ILE A 72 4.43 -14.44 13.25
N GLY A 73 5.00 -13.43 13.94
CA GLY A 73 6.41 -13.07 13.86
C GLY A 73 6.72 -12.07 12.76
N VAL A 74 7.92 -11.47 12.85
CA VAL A 74 8.39 -10.41 11.96
C VAL A 74 9.32 -10.98 10.89
N LYS A 75 9.10 -10.59 9.65
CA LYS A 75 9.89 -11.01 8.49
C LYS A 75 11.27 -10.34 8.53
N ASN A 76 12.34 -11.17 8.50
CA ASN A 76 13.74 -10.71 8.42
C ASN A 76 14.06 -9.54 9.38
N PRO A 77 13.87 -9.71 10.70
CA PRO A 77 14.12 -8.62 11.64
C PRO A 77 15.62 -8.26 11.64
N ARG A 78 15.94 -6.98 11.37
CA ARG A 78 17.33 -6.46 11.51
C ARG A 78 17.76 -6.38 12.97
N SER A 79 16.78 -6.18 13.85
CA SER A 79 16.97 -6.18 15.30
C SER A 79 15.86 -6.99 15.95
N LEU A 80 16.24 -7.98 16.80
CA LEU A 80 15.28 -8.76 17.58
C LEU A 80 14.60 -7.91 18.67
N GLU A 81 15.30 -6.88 19.17
CA GLU A 81 14.76 -6.00 20.21
C GLU A 81 13.76 -4.97 19.63
N LYS A 82 14.03 -4.49 18.41
CA LYS A 82 13.22 -3.47 17.76
C LYS A 82 13.03 -3.80 16.26
N PRO A 83 12.26 -4.84 15.95
CA PRO A 83 11.98 -5.17 14.56
C PRO A 83 11.16 -4.04 13.92
N THR A 84 11.42 -3.74 12.66
CA THR A 84 10.64 -2.79 11.89
C THR A 84 9.39 -3.46 11.35
N PHE A 85 8.25 -2.98 11.78
CA PHE A 85 6.97 -3.21 11.13
C PHE A 85 6.35 -1.85 10.81
N SER A 86 5.60 -1.79 9.74
CA SER A 86 4.98 -0.56 9.24
C SER A 86 3.54 -0.83 8.80
N ALA A 87 2.88 0.21 8.34
CA ALA A 87 1.54 0.08 7.80
C ALA A 87 1.39 0.91 6.53
N SER A 88 0.75 0.36 5.52
CA SER A 88 0.41 1.11 4.32
C SER A 88 -1.09 1.28 4.16
N PHE A 89 -1.46 2.33 3.45
CA PHE A 89 -2.81 2.53 2.93
C PHE A 89 -2.79 2.51 1.41
N ILE A 90 -3.76 1.84 0.82
CA ILE A 90 -4.01 1.85 -0.62
C ILE A 90 -5.14 2.82 -0.89
N PHE A 91 -4.86 3.89 -1.61
CA PHE A 91 -5.83 4.90 -2.00
C PHE A 91 -6.27 4.70 -3.43
N THR A 92 -7.58 4.74 -3.66
CA THR A 92 -8.16 4.71 -4.99
C THR A 92 -9.16 5.84 -5.17
N LYS A 93 -9.19 6.42 -6.36
CA LYS A 93 -10.16 7.45 -6.75
C LYS A 93 -10.61 7.18 -8.17
N PRO A 94 -11.92 7.20 -8.47
CA PRO A 94 -12.40 7.15 -9.84
C PRO A 94 -11.71 8.23 -10.69
N ASP A 95 -11.13 7.81 -11.81
CA ASP A 95 -10.36 8.71 -12.69
C ASP A 95 -10.52 8.24 -14.14
N LYS A 96 -11.18 9.07 -14.95
CA LYS A 96 -11.43 8.77 -16.37
C LYS A 96 -10.15 8.81 -17.22
N SER A 97 -9.10 9.49 -16.75
CA SER A 97 -7.79 9.55 -17.42
C SER A 97 -6.89 8.37 -17.10
N SER A 98 -7.22 7.60 -16.06
CA SER A 98 -6.46 6.43 -15.68
C SER A 98 -6.82 5.21 -16.54
N PRO A 99 -5.82 4.45 -17.02
CA PRO A 99 -6.04 3.26 -17.86
C PRO A 99 -6.84 2.15 -17.17
N ILE A 100 -6.88 2.15 -15.84
CA ILE A 100 -7.66 1.21 -15.03
C ILE A 100 -8.95 1.82 -14.48
N GLY A 101 -9.37 3.00 -14.95
CA GLY A 101 -10.59 3.69 -14.51
C GLY A 101 -10.50 4.33 -13.12
N ARG A 102 -9.31 4.33 -12.50
CA ARG A 102 -9.05 4.95 -11.18
C ARG A 102 -7.59 5.34 -11.01
N SER A 103 -7.31 6.41 -10.27
CA SER A 103 -5.99 6.70 -9.75
C SER A 103 -5.70 5.82 -8.54
N VAL A 104 -4.47 5.32 -8.41
CA VAL A 104 -4.03 4.47 -7.28
C VAL A 104 -2.75 5.03 -6.69
N PHE A 105 -2.73 5.18 -5.35
CA PHE A 105 -1.55 5.55 -4.58
C PHE A 105 -1.38 4.60 -3.40
N ILE A 106 -0.14 4.27 -3.06
CA ILE A 106 0.21 3.53 -1.85
C ILE A 106 0.98 4.46 -0.93
N LEU A 107 0.51 4.63 0.31
CA LEU A 107 1.12 5.49 1.31
C LEU A 107 1.71 4.65 2.44
N GLY A 108 2.95 4.84 2.81
CA GLY A 108 3.62 4.25 3.96
C GLY A 108 4.58 5.25 4.63
N ASP A 109 4.79 5.24 5.95
CA ASP A 109 3.99 4.60 7.00
C ASP A 109 3.03 5.63 7.60
N ALA A 110 1.77 5.27 7.74
CA ALA A 110 0.77 6.21 8.26
C ALA A 110 0.04 5.70 9.53
N ALA A 111 0.50 4.58 10.14
CA ALA A 111 -0.17 4.00 11.29
C ALA A 111 0.72 3.33 12.37
N ALA A 112 2.00 3.03 12.11
CA ALA A 112 2.79 2.21 13.01
C ALA A 112 4.04 2.91 13.59
N CYS A 113 4.94 3.44 12.77
CA CYS A 113 6.23 3.97 13.20
C CYS A 113 6.19 5.49 13.38
N LYS A 114 6.35 5.96 14.65
CA LYS A 114 6.18 7.39 14.97
C LYS A 114 7.28 8.27 14.38
N HIS A 115 8.53 7.92 14.59
CA HIS A 115 9.71 8.68 14.18
C HIS A 115 10.75 7.68 13.68
N PRO A 116 10.69 7.30 12.40
CA PRO A 116 11.60 6.32 11.86
C PRO A 116 13.04 6.84 11.84
N ASN A 117 13.97 6.02 12.32
CA ASN A 117 15.39 6.22 12.08
C ASN A 117 15.75 5.71 10.66
N PHE A 118 17.05 5.74 10.31
CA PHE A 118 17.52 5.33 9.00
C PHE A 118 17.10 3.89 8.64
N ASP A 119 17.33 2.93 9.53
CA ASP A 119 17.00 1.52 9.25
C ASP A 119 15.49 1.31 9.14
N GLN A 120 14.72 1.99 9.98
CA GLN A 120 13.27 1.91 9.95
C GLN A 120 12.71 2.54 8.66
N LEU A 121 13.17 3.73 8.27
CA LEU A 121 12.67 4.37 7.04
C LEU A 121 13.08 3.59 5.79
N TYR A 122 14.27 2.98 5.79
CA TYR A 122 14.71 2.07 4.74
C TYR A 122 13.79 0.84 4.65
N ASP A 123 13.48 0.18 5.78
CA ASP A 123 12.60 -0.97 5.82
C ASP A 123 11.16 -0.61 5.42
N ILE A 124 10.62 0.51 5.93
CA ILE A 124 9.30 1.04 5.52
C ILE A 124 9.25 1.22 3.99
N THR A 125 10.30 1.80 3.42
CA THR A 125 10.39 2.03 1.97
C THR A 125 10.28 0.72 1.20
N LEU A 126 11.03 -0.31 1.59
CA LEU A 126 11.02 -1.61 0.92
C LEU A 126 9.72 -2.37 1.15
N GLN A 127 9.20 -2.38 2.38
CA GLN A 127 7.94 -3.04 2.72
C GLN A 127 6.77 -2.44 1.94
N THR A 128 6.70 -1.10 1.87
CA THR A 128 5.64 -0.41 1.11
C THR A 128 5.78 -0.64 -0.39
N THR A 129 7.01 -0.72 -0.91
CA THR A 129 7.27 -1.07 -2.30
C THR A 129 6.84 -2.51 -2.62
N GLU A 130 7.10 -3.47 -1.72
CA GLU A 130 6.65 -4.86 -1.88
C GLU A 130 5.12 -4.94 -1.94
N THR A 131 4.43 -4.25 -1.03
CA THR A 131 2.95 -4.16 -1.03
C THR A 131 2.44 -3.56 -2.34
N ALA A 132 3.05 -2.45 -2.79
CA ALA A 132 2.68 -1.79 -4.04
C ALA A 132 2.88 -2.73 -5.25
N THR A 133 4.00 -3.43 -5.32
CA THR A 133 4.30 -4.35 -6.42
C THR A 133 3.24 -5.44 -6.53
N LYS A 134 2.93 -6.11 -5.41
CA LYS A 134 1.91 -7.18 -5.39
C LYS A 134 0.52 -6.66 -5.78
N TYR A 135 0.13 -5.50 -5.23
CA TYR A 135 -1.17 -4.92 -5.54
C TYR A 135 -1.27 -4.44 -7.00
N PHE A 136 -0.20 -3.86 -7.54
CA PHE A 136 -0.16 -3.44 -8.95
C PHE A 136 -0.16 -4.64 -9.91
N ASP A 137 0.53 -5.72 -9.57
CA ASP A 137 0.49 -6.95 -10.37
C ASP A 137 -0.92 -7.57 -10.39
N TYR A 138 -1.61 -7.54 -9.25
CA TYR A 138 -3.03 -7.90 -9.19
C TYR A 138 -3.89 -7.02 -10.11
N LEU A 139 -3.70 -5.68 -10.09
CA LEU A 139 -4.46 -4.77 -10.95
C LEU A 139 -4.17 -4.99 -12.44
N LYS A 140 -2.91 -5.28 -12.80
CA LYS A 140 -2.54 -5.64 -14.19
C LYS A 140 -3.26 -6.90 -14.64
N GLN A 141 -3.31 -7.92 -13.79
CA GLN A 141 -4.00 -9.16 -14.11
C GLN A 141 -5.50 -8.96 -14.24
N LYS A 142 -6.12 -8.25 -13.28
CA LYS A 142 -7.54 -7.92 -13.31
C LYS A 142 -7.93 -7.14 -14.58
N ALA A 143 -7.11 -6.18 -14.99
CA ALA A 143 -7.37 -5.43 -16.22
C ALA A 143 -7.29 -6.31 -17.48
N LYS A 144 -6.42 -7.33 -17.51
CA LYS A 144 -6.36 -8.31 -18.62
C LYS A 144 -7.57 -9.22 -18.63
N ASP A 145 -8.06 -9.61 -17.46
CA ASP A 145 -9.23 -10.50 -17.33
C ASP A 145 -10.53 -9.77 -17.70
N ASP A 146 -10.66 -8.49 -17.30
CA ASP A 146 -11.83 -7.67 -17.61
C ASP A 146 -11.94 -7.29 -19.10
N ASN A 147 -10.81 -7.17 -19.82
CA ASN A 147 -10.78 -6.88 -21.24
C ASN A 147 -9.68 -7.64 -22.01
N PRO A 148 -9.83 -8.97 -22.21
CA PRO A 148 -8.81 -9.78 -22.87
C PRO A 148 -8.56 -9.44 -24.34
N LYS A 149 -9.46 -8.66 -24.97
CA LYS A 149 -9.35 -8.27 -26.39
C LYS A 149 -8.61 -6.95 -26.61
N ASP A 150 -8.48 -6.13 -25.57
CA ASP A 150 -7.78 -4.84 -25.64
C ASP A 150 -7.04 -4.54 -24.32
N PRO A 151 -5.88 -5.18 -24.07
CA PRO A 151 -5.01 -4.84 -22.96
C PRO A 151 -4.29 -3.50 -23.21
N THR A 152 -4.51 -2.86 -24.34
CA THR A 152 -3.94 -1.56 -24.67
C THR A 152 -4.75 -0.44 -24.08
N LEU A 153 -4.07 0.62 -23.66
CA LEU A 153 -4.69 1.91 -23.34
C LEU A 153 -5.54 2.34 -24.53
N SER A 154 -6.76 2.82 -24.28
CA SER A 154 -7.51 3.48 -25.35
C SER A 154 -6.67 4.60 -25.96
N GLU A 155 -6.76 4.84 -27.27
CA GLU A 155 -6.00 5.88 -27.95
C GLU A 155 -6.11 7.24 -27.26
N ALA A 156 -7.26 7.57 -26.69
CA ALA A 156 -7.47 8.79 -25.91
C ALA A 156 -6.61 8.86 -24.63
N HIS A 157 -6.31 7.74 -23.99
CA HIS A 157 -5.42 7.70 -22.82
C HIS A 157 -3.95 7.84 -23.25
N VAL A 158 -3.57 7.22 -24.36
CA VAL A 158 -2.23 7.37 -24.95
C VAL A 158 -1.97 8.82 -25.37
N GLU A 159 -2.96 9.50 -25.98
CA GLU A 159 -2.83 10.91 -26.32
C GLU A 159 -2.67 11.81 -25.09
N THR A 160 -3.45 11.59 -24.05
CA THR A 160 -3.36 12.38 -22.80
C THR A 160 -2.00 12.15 -22.12
N LEU A 161 -1.50 10.94 -22.09
CA LEU A 161 -0.20 10.61 -21.55
C LEU A 161 0.96 11.17 -22.43
N ASN A 162 0.86 11.06 -23.73
CA ASN A 162 1.86 11.55 -24.68
C ASN A 162 1.97 13.09 -24.71
N SER A 163 0.86 13.81 -24.50
CA SER A 163 0.84 15.27 -24.46
C SER A 163 1.66 15.87 -23.30
N GLN A 164 1.94 15.08 -22.25
CA GLN A 164 2.63 15.51 -21.04
C GLN A 164 4.12 15.13 -20.96
N LYS A 165 4.73 14.58 -22.01
CA LYS A 165 6.09 14.00 -21.98
C LYS A 165 6.28 13.00 -20.84
N THR A 166 5.29 12.18 -20.60
CA THR A 166 5.26 11.21 -19.51
C THR A 166 6.14 9.99 -19.80
N PRO A 167 6.86 9.40 -18.81
CA PRO A 167 7.49 8.10 -18.97
C PRO A 167 6.47 6.95 -19.01
N VAL A 168 5.21 7.22 -18.76
CA VAL A 168 4.12 6.23 -18.72
C VAL A 168 3.53 6.11 -20.11
N LYS A 169 3.70 4.95 -20.74
CA LYS A 169 3.29 4.68 -22.13
C LYS A 169 2.16 3.65 -22.24
N ASN A 170 2.00 2.83 -21.23
CA ASN A 170 1.04 1.73 -21.22
C ASN A 170 0.65 1.37 -19.77
N LEU A 171 -0.23 0.40 -19.59
CA LEU A 171 -0.69 -0.07 -18.29
C LEU A 171 0.46 -0.59 -17.42
N GLU A 172 1.43 -1.28 -18.00
CA GLU A 172 2.61 -1.79 -17.30
C GLU A 172 3.43 -0.66 -16.68
N ASP A 173 3.70 0.38 -17.48
CA ASP A 173 4.39 1.58 -17.00
C ASP A 173 3.57 2.31 -15.91
N TYR A 174 2.25 2.40 -16.10
CA TYR A 174 1.35 3.07 -15.15
C TYR A 174 1.38 2.39 -13.77
N LEU A 175 1.34 1.05 -13.75
CA LEU A 175 1.36 0.22 -12.55
C LEU A 175 2.78 -0.25 -12.16
N THR A 176 3.82 0.40 -12.65
CA THR A 176 5.18 0.21 -12.15
C THR A 176 5.38 1.06 -10.89
N PRO A 177 5.84 0.47 -9.76
CA PRO A 177 6.13 1.25 -8.55
C PRO A 177 7.13 2.37 -8.81
N ARG A 178 6.75 3.60 -8.48
CA ARG A 178 7.59 4.81 -8.47
C ARG A 178 7.53 5.42 -7.10
N VAL A 179 8.60 5.25 -6.35
CA VAL A 179 8.67 5.56 -4.93
C VAL A 179 9.21 6.97 -4.71
N ALA A 180 8.45 7.80 -4.01
CA ALA A 180 8.89 9.13 -3.58
C ALA A 180 9.05 9.16 -2.07
N LEU A 181 10.26 9.52 -1.58
CA LEU A 181 10.46 9.91 -0.18
C LEU A 181 9.97 11.35 -0.03
N LEU A 182 8.88 11.54 0.72
CA LEU A 182 8.18 12.84 0.80
C LEU A 182 8.77 13.74 1.86
N SER A 183 8.95 15.01 1.49
CA SER A 183 9.52 16.03 2.34
C SER A 183 8.88 17.41 2.09
N PHE A 184 9.19 18.38 2.91
CA PHE A 184 8.95 19.79 2.61
C PHE A 184 9.95 20.38 1.60
N SER A 185 10.97 19.60 1.22
CA SER A 185 12.05 19.94 0.28
C SER A 185 11.95 19.15 -1.01
N THR A 186 12.52 19.69 -2.09
CA THR A 186 12.75 18.97 -3.37
C THR A 186 14.20 19.15 -3.77
N LEU A 187 14.97 18.05 -3.72
CA LEU A 187 16.36 17.95 -4.16
C LEU A 187 17.25 19.09 -3.60
N GLY A 188 17.12 19.36 -2.29
CA GLY A 188 17.94 20.34 -1.58
C GLY A 188 17.33 21.74 -1.46
N SER A 189 16.11 21.98 -1.95
CA SER A 189 15.47 23.31 -1.88
C SER A 189 15.19 23.78 -0.43
N GLY A 190 15.08 22.85 0.53
CA GLY A 190 14.83 23.13 1.96
C GLY A 190 16.09 23.44 2.76
N GLY A 191 17.29 23.37 2.15
CA GLY A 191 18.56 23.64 2.84
C GLY A 191 19.05 22.46 3.69
N LYS A 192 19.68 22.78 4.83
CA LYS A 192 20.20 21.78 5.76
C LYS A 192 19.15 21.43 6.82
N ASP A 193 18.76 20.18 6.87
CA ASP A 193 17.78 19.64 7.82
C ASP A 193 18.04 18.16 8.06
N GLU A 194 17.75 17.66 9.28
CA GLU A 194 17.98 16.27 9.66
C GLU A 194 17.09 15.31 8.88
N THR A 195 15.81 15.66 8.67
CA THR A 195 14.85 14.85 7.90
C THR A 195 15.30 14.73 6.45
N ILE A 196 15.70 15.85 5.83
CA ILE A 196 16.25 15.87 4.46
C ILE A 196 17.49 14.98 4.36
N SER A 197 18.38 15.05 5.36
CA SER A 197 19.61 14.25 5.39
C SER A 197 19.31 12.76 5.51
N LEU A 198 18.33 12.41 6.35
CA LEU A 198 17.84 11.05 6.53
C LEU A 198 17.26 10.48 5.21
N GLU A 199 16.35 11.20 4.58
CA GLU A 199 15.69 10.80 3.32
C GLU A 199 16.71 10.63 2.18
N LYS A 200 17.66 11.53 2.04
CA LYS A 200 18.76 11.40 1.07
C LYS A 200 19.60 10.16 1.30
N SER A 201 19.93 9.87 2.56
CA SER A 201 20.73 8.71 2.92
C SER A 201 19.98 7.40 2.61
N VAL A 202 18.67 7.36 2.92
CA VAL A 202 17.82 6.22 2.60
C VAL A 202 17.70 6.05 1.08
N ASN A 203 17.42 7.14 0.34
CA ASN A 203 17.35 7.09 -1.12
C ASN A 203 18.63 6.52 -1.74
N ALA A 204 19.79 7.03 -1.34
CA ALA A 204 21.09 6.55 -1.83
C ALA A 204 21.29 5.06 -1.52
N LYS A 205 20.95 4.62 -0.30
CA LYS A 205 21.12 3.22 0.10
C LYS A 205 20.16 2.28 -0.61
N VAL A 206 18.92 2.70 -0.85
CA VAL A 206 17.97 1.91 -1.64
C VAL A 206 18.44 1.79 -3.09
N GLN A 207 18.90 2.89 -3.71
CA GLN A 207 19.43 2.85 -5.06
C GLN A 207 20.67 1.96 -5.19
N GLU A 208 21.55 1.96 -4.18
CA GLU A 208 22.72 1.08 -4.15
C GLU A 208 22.33 -0.41 -4.10
N ASN A 209 21.39 -0.76 -3.21
CA ASN A 209 21.02 -2.15 -2.97
C ASN A 209 19.97 -2.67 -3.98
N HIS A 210 19.16 -1.78 -4.55
CA HIS A 210 18.05 -2.07 -5.46
C HIS A 210 18.09 -1.18 -6.71
N PRO A 211 19.11 -1.30 -7.58
CA PRO A 211 19.38 -0.37 -8.70
C PRO A 211 18.25 -0.30 -9.75
N ASN A 212 17.38 -1.30 -9.78
CA ASN A 212 16.23 -1.35 -10.69
C ASN A 212 14.96 -0.69 -10.11
N LEU A 213 14.95 -0.35 -8.82
CA LEU A 213 13.82 0.32 -8.21
C LEU A 213 13.79 1.79 -8.62
N LEU A 214 12.64 2.23 -9.13
CA LEU A 214 12.40 3.65 -9.40
C LEU A 214 12.08 4.36 -8.09
N ILE A 215 13.11 4.93 -7.47
CA ILE A 215 12.99 5.70 -6.22
C ILE A 215 13.70 7.03 -6.38
N ASP A 216 13.15 8.09 -5.77
CA ASP A 216 13.77 9.40 -5.65
C ASP A 216 13.31 10.12 -4.38
N GLY A 217 14.08 11.08 -3.93
CA GLY A 217 13.81 11.89 -2.74
C GLY A 217 15.08 12.60 -2.25
N GLU A 218 14.89 13.65 -1.49
CA GLU A 218 13.59 14.09 -0.95
C GLU A 218 12.78 14.83 -2.04
N LEU A 219 11.45 14.66 -2.02
CA LEU A 219 10.52 15.34 -2.92
C LEU A 219 9.33 15.93 -2.17
N GLN A 220 8.96 17.17 -2.50
CA GLN A 220 7.66 17.69 -2.08
C GLN A 220 6.54 16.93 -2.76
N LEU A 221 5.38 16.78 -2.08
CA LEU A 221 4.23 16.04 -2.59
C LEU A 221 3.80 16.50 -3.99
N ASP A 222 3.73 17.83 -4.20
CA ASP A 222 3.34 18.41 -5.50
C ASP A 222 4.36 18.07 -6.61
N ALA A 223 5.65 18.06 -6.28
CA ALA A 223 6.69 17.65 -7.21
C ALA A 223 6.67 16.14 -7.48
N ALA A 224 6.31 15.32 -6.49
CA ALA A 224 6.25 13.87 -6.62
C ALA A 224 5.13 13.41 -7.57
N ILE A 225 3.92 14.03 -7.50
CA ILE A 225 2.72 13.52 -8.16
C ILE A 225 2.21 14.37 -9.34
N ASN A 226 2.67 15.62 -9.49
CA ASN A 226 2.24 16.51 -10.57
C ASN A 226 3.33 16.63 -11.64
N SER A 227 3.07 16.12 -12.84
CA SER A 227 4.03 16.06 -13.94
C SER A 227 4.63 17.41 -14.32
N ARG A 228 3.82 18.48 -14.34
CA ARG A 228 4.27 19.84 -14.67
C ARG A 228 5.21 20.39 -13.59
N ILE A 229 4.88 20.13 -12.31
CA ILE A 229 5.69 20.60 -11.17
C ILE A 229 6.96 19.75 -11.07
N GLY A 230 6.86 18.44 -11.20
CA GLY A 230 8.00 17.51 -11.21
C GLY A 230 9.00 17.85 -12.31
N ALA A 231 8.52 18.09 -13.53
CA ALA A 231 9.39 18.48 -14.64
C ALA A 231 10.13 19.82 -14.39
N LYS A 232 9.55 20.72 -13.61
CA LYS A 232 10.16 22.01 -13.26
C LYS A 232 11.14 21.90 -12.09
N LYS A 233 10.74 21.20 -11.01
CA LYS A 233 11.52 21.13 -9.75
C LYS A 233 12.58 20.04 -9.77
N ALA A 234 12.35 18.92 -10.47
CA ALA A 234 13.21 17.75 -10.54
C ALA A 234 13.32 17.17 -11.96
N PRO A 235 13.82 17.92 -12.96
CA PRO A 235 13.76 17.56 -14.39
C PRO A 235 14.56 16.30 -14.76
N LYS A 236 15.47 15.83 -13.90
CA LYS A 236 16.28 14.61 -14.12
C LYS A 236 15.70 13.39 -13.40
N SER A 237 14.69 13.57 -12.55
CA SER A 237 14.07 12.50 -11.82
C SER A 237 13.24 11.60 -12.75
N LYS A 238 13.31 10.27 -12.52
CA LYS A 238 12.46 9.29 -13.19
C LYS A 238 11.15 9.02 -12.41
N VAL A 239 11.02 9.66 -11.24
CA VAL A 239 9.92 9.48 -10.31
C VAL A 239 9.05 10.73 -10.20
N ALA A 240 9.68 11.91 -10.12
CA ALA A 240 8.97 13.18 -9.94
C ALA A 240 7.89 13.40 -11.01
N GLY A 241 6.71 13.75 -10.55
CA GLY A 241 5.52 13.93 -11.38
C GLY A 241 4.69 12.66 -11.64
N PHE A 242 5.23 11.48 -11.30
CA PHE A 242 4.63 10.18 -11.60
C PHE A 242 4.71 9.18 -10.45
N ALA A 243 5.03 9.64 -9.24
CA ALA A 243 5.07 8.80 -8.06
C ALA A 243 3.69 8.22 -7.76
N ASN A 244 3.65 6.92 -7.47
CA ASN A 244 2.45 6.18 -7.06
C ASN A 244 2.67 5.42 -5.73
N VAL A 245 3.90 5.43 -5.20
CA VAL A 245 4.26 4.98 -3.85
C VAL A 245 4.86 6.16 -3.11
N LEU A 246 4.21 6.55 -2.02
CA LEU A 246 4.52 7.75 -1.25
C LEU A 246 4.99 7.34 0.14
N ILE A 247 6.22 7.67 0.50
CA ILE A 247 6.79 7.38 1.82
C ILE A 247 6.88 8.69 2.60
N VAL A 248 6.21 8.76 3.74
CA VAL A 248 6.21 9.95 4.60
C VAL A 248 7.35 9.89 5.62
N PRO A 249 7.86 11.05 6.07
CA PRO A 249 8.98 11.12 7.00
C PRO A 249 8.63 10.64 8.42
N ASP A 250 7.38 10.76 8.82
CA ASP A 250 6.92 10.41 10.16
C ASP A 250 5.41 10.14 10.21
N LEU A 251 4.96 9.58 11.35
CA LEU A 251 3.57 9.23 11.58
C LEU A 251 2.62 10.43 11.59
N ASN A 252 3.05 11.60 12.08
CA ASN A 252 2.18 12.77 12.10
C ASN A 252 1.83 13.18 10.67
N THR A 253 2.85 13.28 9.82
CA THR A 253 2.68 13.60 8.40
C THR A 253 1.80 12.55 7.71
N GLY A 254 2.07 11.27 7.93
CA GLY A 254 1.30 10.19 7.32
C GLY A 254 -0.15 10.18 7.78
N ASN A 255 -0.40 10.31 9.08
CA ASN A 255 -1.75 10.29 9.66
C ASN A 255 -2.60 11.48 9.19
N ILE A 256 -2.01 12.68 9.12
CA ILE A 256 -2.71 13.87 8.60
C ILE A 256 -2.98 13.72 7.10
N LEU A 257 -1.97 13.26 6.34
CA LEU A 257 -2.08 13.14 4.88
C LEU A 257 -3.16 12.13 4.49
N TYR A 258 -3.19 10.93 5.10
CA TYR A 258 -4.20 9.94 4.71
C TYR A 258 -5.61 10.45 4.97
N LYS A 259 -5.84 11.09 6.13
CA LYS A 259 -7.14 11.67 6.46
C LYS A 259 -7.52 12.82 5.51
N ALA A 260 -6.56 13.64 5.12
CA ALA A 260 -6.78 14.72 4.16
C ALA A 260 -7.15 14.16 2.77
N MET A 261 -6.51 13.07 2.34
CA MET A 261 -6.86 12.40 1.08
C MET A 261 -8.30 11.88 1.09
N GLU A 262 -8.75 11.28 2.21
CA GLU A 262 -10.13 10.83 2.37
C GLU A 262 -11.11 12.01 2.45
N GLN A 263 -10.90 12.93 3.37
CA GLN A 263 -11.89 13.98 3.72
C GLN A 263 -11.95 15.11 2.68
N PHE A 264 -10.83 15.51 2.09
CA PHE A 264 -10.75 16.60 1.12
C PHE A 264 -10.53 16.09 -0.31
N GLY A 265 -9.80 14.99 -0.47
CA GLY A 265 -9.46 14.43 -1.76
C GLY A 265 -10.52 13.50 -2.34
N ASN A 266 -11.47 13.07 -1.53
CA ASN A 266 -12.51 12.10 -1.92
C ASN A 266 -11.91 10.77 -2.45
N PHE A 267 -10.82 10.33 -1.83
CA PHE A 267 -10.24 9.01 -2.06
C PHE A 267 -10.92 7.98 -1.18
N THR A 268 -11.10 6.78 -1.71
CA THR A 268 -11.38 5.59 -0.91
C THR A 268 -10.05 5.00 -0.46
N SER A 269 -9.93 4.61 0.80
CA SER A 269 -8.74 3.94 1.33
C SER A 269 -9.03 2.50 1.73
N ALA A 270 -8.06 1.62 1.51
CA ALA A 270 -8.02 0.29 2.10
C ALA A 270 -6.78 0.19 2.99
N GLY A 271 -6.99 -0.13 4.25
CA GLY A 271 -5.92 -0.22 5.25
C GLY A 271 -6.39 0.13 6.67
N PRO A 272 -5.43 0.15 7.63
CA PRO A 272 -3.99 -0.11 7.45
C PRO A 272 -3.67 -1.57 7.11
N ILE A 273 -2.84 -1.75 6.11
CA ILE A 273 -2.24 -3.03 5.76
C ILE A 273 -0.92 -3.11 6.53
N LEU A 274 -0.82 -4.01 7.48
CA LEU A 274 0.37 -4.17 8.31
C LEU A 274 1.47 -4.88 7.53
N GLN A 275 2.69 -4.35 7.59
CA GLN A 275 3.85 -4.79 6.82
C GLN A 275 4.97 -5.25 7.73
N GLY A 276 5.87 -6.09 7.20
CA GLY A 276 7.02 -6.61 7.94
C GLY A 276 6.73 -7.87 8.76
N PHE A 277 5.52 -8.43 8.71
CA PHE A 277 5.16 -9.70 9.34
C PHE A 277 5.37 -10.89 8.39
N ASN A 278 5.48 -12.10 8.96
CA ASN A 278 5.69 -13.34 8.18
C ASN A 278 4.48 -13.73 7.31
N ALA A 279 3.31 -13.15 7.58
CA ALA A 279 2.10 -13.31 6.78
C ALA A 279 1.32 -11.99 6.74
N PRO A 280 0.43 -11.80 5.76
CA PRO A 280 -0.41 -10.61 5.66
C PRO A 280 -1.37 -10.46 6.83
N VAL A 281 -1.45 -9.24 7.33
CA VAL A 281 -2.35 -8.83 8.41
C VAL A 281 -2.88 -7.45 8.08
N SER A 282 -4.18 -7.26 8.22
CA SER A 282 -4.81 -5.95 8.14
C SER A 282 -5.48 -5.58 9.45
N ASP A 283 -5.31 -4.31 9.83
CA ASP A 283 -5.89 -3.72 11.03
C ASP A 283 -7.02 -2.76 10.62
N LEU A 284 -8.24 -3.09 10.98
CA LEU A 284 -9.41 -2.28 10.67
C LEU A 284 -9.53 -1.08 11.61
N SER A 285 -10.03 0.03 11.09
CA SER A 285 -10.48 1.12 11.95
C SER A 285 -11.81 0.74 12.62
N ARG A 286 -12.01 1.15 13.87
CA ARG A 286 -13.32 1.05 14.56
C ARG A 286 -14.45 1.80 13.85
N GLY A 287 -14.11 2.69 12.94
CA GLY A 287 -15.06 3.39 12.07
C GLY A 287 -15.21 2.80 10.68
N SER A 288 -14.59 1.64 10.41
CA SER A 288 -14.68 1.00 9.09
C SER A 288 -16.11 0.63 8.73
N THR A 289 -16.50 0.99 7.53
CA THR A 289 -17.78 0.59 6.94
C THR A 289 -17.67 -0.84 6.37
N VAL A 290 -18.81 -1.45 6.03
CA VAL A 290 -18.84 -2.74 5.33
C VAL A 290 -18.03 -2.70 4.04
N LEU A 291 -18.09 -1.62 3.26
CA LEU A 291 -17.36 -1.49 2.00
C LEU A 291 -15.85 -1.32 2.21
N ASP A 292 -15.43 -0.65 3.28
CA ASP A 292 -14.01 -0.55 3.64
C ASP A 292 -13.45 -1.95 3.96
N ILE A 293 -14.19 -2.76 4.71
CA ILE A 293 -13.81 -4.14 5.03
C ILE A 293 -13.71 -4.99 3.75
N VAL A 294 -14.67 -4.87 2.83
CA VAL A 294 -14.62 -5.56 1.52
C VAL A 294 -13.38 -5.14 0.73
N SER A 295 -13.02 -3.86 0.75
CA SER A 295 -11.81 -3.36 0.08
C SER A 295 -10.54 -3.92 0.71
N VAL A 296 -10.49 -4.05 2.04
CA VAL A 296 -9.35 -4.69 2.75
C VAL A 296 -9.27 -6.18 2.41
N ILE A 297 -10.40 -6.89 2.32
CA ILE A 297 -10.42 -8.29 1.84
C ILE A 297 -9.85 -8.39 0.43
N GLU A 298 -10.25 -7.51 -0.51
CA GLU A 298 -9.70 -7.48 -1.87
C GLU A 298 -8.18 -7.30 -1.86
N VAL A 299 -7.67 -6.40 -1.03
CA VAL A 299 -6.22 -6.16 -0.90
C VAL A 299 -5.51 -7.40 -0.35
N GLU A 300 -6.03 -8.03 0.69
CA GLU A 300 -5.41 -9.25 1.24
C GLU A 300 -5.37 -10.39 0.21
N LEU A 301 -6.41 -10.55 -0.60
CA LEU A 301 -6.42 -11.48 -1.71
C LEU A 301 -5.35 -11.14 -2.75
N ALA A 302 -5.20 -9.87 -3.09
CA ALA A 302 -4.17 -9.39 -4.02
C ALA A 302 -2.75 -9.66 -3.49
N LEU A 303 -2.50 -9.43 -2.21
CA LEU A 303 -1.19 -9.66 -1.59
C LEU A 303 -0.79 -11.12 -1.52
N GLN A 304 -1.76 -12.05 -1.54
CA GLN A 304 -1.54 -13.50 -1.61
C GLN A 304 -1.34 -14.02 -3.04
N GLY A 305 -1.40 -13.14 -4.05
CA GLY A 305 -1.31 -13.55 -5.44
C GLY A 305 -2.52 -14.35 -5.95
N ALA A 306 -3.67 -14.18 -5.28
CA ALA A 306 -4.93 -14.79 -5.71
C ALA A 306 -5.40 -14.11 -7.00
N VAL A 307 -5.26 -14.80 -8.11
CA VAL A 307 -5.83 -14.37 -9.40
C VAL A 307 -7.35 -14.49 -9.29
N ILE A 308 -8.04 -13.37 -9.40
CA ILE A 308 -9.49 -13.37 -9.50
C ILE A 308 -9.85 -13.69 -10.94
N LEU A 309 -10.37 -14.88 -11.13
CA LEU A 309 -11.11 -15.20 -12.35
C LEU A 309 -12.53 -14.67 -12.13
N SER A 310 -12.88 -13.64 -12.88
CA SER A 310 -14.25 -13.11 -12.99
C SER A 310 -15.21 -14.15 -13.56
#